data_c0282044e83a50587f6c68a341d0269f
#
_entry.id   c0282044e83a50587f6c68a341d0269f
#
_cell.length_a   1.000
_cell.length_b   1.000
_cell.length_c   1.000
_cell.angle_alpha   90.00
_cell.angle_beta   90.00
_cell.angle_gamma   90.00
#
_symmetry.space_group_name_H-M   'P 1'
#
loop_
_entity.id
_entity.type
_entity.pdbx_description
1 polymer ?
#
loop_
_entity_poly.entity_id
_entity_poly.type
_entity_poly.pdbx_seq_one_letter_code
_entity_poly.pdbx_strand_id
1 'polypeptide(L)'
;MAIAKALGGGFPIGACLATTEAAKGMVVGVHGTTFGGNPLAMAVGHAALDEIAKPETLANVAEISGYLTQQLHGLKERFPDIIVDVRGRGLLIGVKLVPNNREFMGWARDGQHLLVAGGGDNCVRLLPPLNLSLDEAREAIEKLEAACQAAQAKAKSAVPA
;
A
#
# COMPACT_ATOMS: atom_id res chain seq x y z
N MET A 1 -9.06 -13.37 -13.48
CA MET A 1 -8.29 -12.56 -12.50
C MET A 1 -7.36 -11.65 -13.28
N ALA A 2 -7.33 -10.34 -12.98
CA ALA A 2 -6.38 -9.40 -13.55
C ALA A 2 -5.29 -9.05 -12.52
N ILE A 3 -4.04 -9.06 -12.94
CA ILE A 3 -2.88 -8.71 -12.13
C ILE A 3 -1.99 -7.72 -12.88
N ALA A 4 -1.35 -6.82 -12.14
CA ALA A 4 -0.49 -5.78 -12.70
C ALA A 4 0.47 -5.24 -11.61
N LYS A 5 1.06 -4.08 -11.85
CA LYS A 5 1.86 -3.31 -10.87
C LYS A 5 3.06 -4.11 -10.37
N ALA A 6 3.00 -4.65 -9.14
CA ALA A 6 4.09 -5.44 -8.56
C ALA A 6 4.51 -6.65 -9.40
N LEU A 7 3.65 -7.14 -10.31
CA LEU A 7 3.99 -8.22 -11.24
C LEU A 7 5.26 -7.93 -12.06
N GLY A 8 5.51 -6.66 -12.36
CA GLY A 8 6.69 -6.25 -13.13
C GLY A 8 7.80 -5.65 -12.29
N GLY A 9 7.65 -5.54 -10.95
CA GLY A 9 8.69 -4.94 -10.10
C GLY A 9 9.07 -3.50 -10.50
N GLY A 10 8.17 -2.77 -11.16
CA GLY A 10 8.40 -1.44 -11.74
C GLY A 10 8.39 -1.42 -13.27
N PHE A 11 8.57 -2.55 -13.92
CA PHE A 11 8.41 -2.65 -15.38
C PHE A 11 6.90 -2.67 -15.76
N PRO A 12 6.48 -1.98 -16.84
CA PRO A 12 5.08 -1.92 -17.24
C PRO A 12 4.59 -3.26 -17.81
N ILE A 13 3.94 -4.05 -16.99
CA ILE A 13 3.35 -5.34 -17.35
C ILE A 13 2.02 -5.55 -16.61
N GLY A 14 1.10 -6.22 -17.26
CA GLY A 14 -0.12 -6.74 -16.67
C GLY A 14 -0.48 -8.07 -17.28
N ALA A 15 -1.25 -8.88 -16.56
CA ALA A 15 -1.74 -10.17 -17.04
C ALA A 15 -3.21 -10.35 -16.68
N CYS A 16 -3.90 -11.11 -17.51
CA CYS A 16 -5.26 -11.57 -17.26
C CYS A 16 -5.27 -13.11 -17.29
N LEU A 17 -5.77 -13.70 -16.22
CA LEU A 17 -5.91 -15.15 -16.08
C LEU A 17 -7.39 -15.49 -16.06
N ALA A 18 -7.77 -16.52 -16.82
CA ALA A 18 -9.14 -16.98 -16.90
C ALA A 18 -9.19 -18.51 -16.88
N THR A 19 -10.29 -19.05 -16.39
CA THR A 19 -10.62 -20.46 -16.61
C THR A 19 -10.97 -20.67 -18.09
N THR A 20 -10.88 -21.89 -18.57
CA THR A 20 -11.29 -22.24 -19.95
C THR A 20 -12.72 -21.80 -20.25
N GLU A 21 -13.62 -21.93 -19.27
CA GLU A 21 -15.02 -21.51 -19.41
C GLU A 21 -15.15 -20.00 -19.58
N ALA A 22 -14.49 -19.22 -18.71
CA ALA A 22 -14.52 -17.76 -18.79
C ALA A 22 -13.82 -17.22 -20.06
N ALA A 23 -12.87 -17.96 -20.60
CA ALA A 23 -12.13 -17.59 -21.81
C ALA A 23 -12.88 -17.90 -23.11
N LYS A 24 -14.02 -18.59 -23.11
CA LYS A 24 -14.77 -18.96 -24.31
C LYS A 24 -15.19 -17.77 -25.19
N GLY A 25 -15.39 -16.59 -24.59
CA GLY A 25 -15.69 -15.35 -25.31
C GLY A 25 -14.47 -14.69 -25.97
N MET A 26 -13.26 -15.14 -25.66
CA MET A 26 -12.01 -14.60 -26.21
C MET A 26 -11.66 -15.31 -27.51
N VAL A 27 -12.33 -14.92 -28.58
CA VAL A 27 -12.10 -15.45 -29.92
C VAL A 27 -11.23 -14.51 -30.74
N VAL A 28 -10.73 -14.98 -31.87
CA VAL A 28 -9.89 -14.18 -32.78
C VAL A 28 -10.60 -12.86 -33.13
N GLY A 29 -9.90 -11.73 -32.94
CA GLY A 29 -10.36 -10.39 -33.28
C GLY A 29 -11.08 -9.62 -32.16
N VAL A 30 -11.41 -10.20 -31.02
CA VAL A 30 -12.08 -9.47 -29.92
C VAL A 30 -11.12 -8.69 -29.04
N HIS A 31 -9.83 -9.03 -29.05
CA HIS A 31 -8.81 -8.34 -28.29
C HIS A 31 -7.46 -8.43 -29.01
N GLY A 32 -6.64 -7.38 -28.86
CA GLY A 32 -5.29 -7.34 -29.38
C GLY A 32 -4.41 -6.37 -28.58
N THR A 33 -3.11 -6.62 -28.60
CA THR A 33 -2.12 -5.76 -27.99
C THR A 33 -0.82 -5.83 -28.79
N THR A 34 -0.23 -4.68 -29.09
CA THR A 34 1.01 -4.61 -29.89
C THR A 34 2.20 -5.16 -29.13
N PHE A 35 2.30 -4.90 -27.81
CA PHE A 35 3.45 -5.28 -26.98
C PHE A 35 3.17 -6.45 -26.05
N GLY A 36 1.97 -7.03 -26.07
CA GLY A 36 1.62 -8.16 -25.22
C GLY A 36 2.48 -9.37 -25.52
N GLY A 37 2.97 -10.05 -24.49
CA GLY A 37 3.82 -11.23 -24.61
C GLY A 37 5.23 -10.96 -25.10
N ASN A 38 5.70 -9.69 -25.12
CA ASN A 38 7.06 -9.42 -25.55
C ASN A 38 8.10 -10.10 -24.62
N PRO A 39 9.22 -10.60 -25.17
CA PRO A 39 10.18 -11.40 -24.39
C PRO A 39 10.77 -10.68 -23.18
N LEU A 40 11.00 -9.37 -23.27
CA LEU A 40 11.56 -8.59 -22.16
C LEU A 40 10.58 -8.52 -20.99
N ALA A 41 9.31 -8.18 -21.26
CA ALA A 41 8.27 -8.14 -20.23
C ALA A 41 8.06 -9.52 -19.57
N MET A 42 8.13 -10.59 -20.36
CA MET A 42 8.02 -11.96 -19.83
C MET A 42 9.19 -12.30 -18.92
N ALA A 43 10.41 -12.01 -19.31
CA ALA A 43 11.60 -12.23 -18.49
C ALA A 43 11.55 -11.45 -17.18
N VAL A 44 11.17 -10.16 -17.23
CA VAL A 44 11.02 -9.33 -16.04
C VAL A 44 9.90 -9.85 -15.12
N GLY A 45 8.76 -10.23 -15.69
CA GLY A 45 7.64 -10.78 -14.91
C GLY A 45 8.00 -12.09 -14.21
N HIS A 46 8.75 -12.98 -14.86
CA HIS A 46 9.27 -14.20 -14.23
C HIS A 46 10.22 -13.87 -13.07
N ALA A 47 11.24 -13.03 -13.29
CA ALA A 47 12.17 -12.65 -12.24
C ALA A 47 11.48 -11.98 -11.04
N ALA A 48 10.51 -11.07 -11.28
CA ALA A 48 9.75 -10.43 -10.23
C ALA A 48 8.89 -11.44 -9.45
N LEU A 49 8.23 -12.37 -10.15
CA LEU A 49 7.40 -13.38 -9.50
C LEU A 49 8.23 -14.35 -8.65
N ASP A 50 9.40 -14.76 -9.14
CA ASP A 50 10.33 -15.63 -8.42
C ASP A 50 10.78 -14.97 -7.10
N GLU A 51 11.03 -13.66 -7.10
CA GLU A 51 11.39 -12.93 -5.88
C GLU A 51 10.19 -12.76 -4.92
N ILE A 52 9.02 -12.41 -5.45
CA ILE A 52 7.80 -12.19 -4.64
C ILE A 52 7.32 -13.49 -4.00
N ALA A 53 7.41 -14.62 -4.72
CA ALA A 53 6.91 -15.92 -4.26
C ALA A 53 7.88 -16.67 -3.34
N LYS A 54 9.07 -16.16 -3.06
CA LYS A 54 10.01 -16.78 -2.13
C LYS A 54 9.38 -16.96 -0.75
N PRO A 55 9.52 -18.13 -0.11
CA PRO A 55 9.01 -18.35 1.24
C PRO A 55 9.50 -17.31 2.25
N GLU A 56 10.78 -16.91 2.15
CA GLU A 56 11.36 -15.89 3.03
C GLU A 56 10.77 -14.49 2.81
N THR A 57 10.47 -14.11 1.57
CA THR A 57 9.77 -12.85 1.28
C THR A 57 8.37 -12.84 1.87
N LEU A 58 7.63 -13.94 1.72
CA LEU A 58 6.28 -14.06 2.27
C LEU A 58 6.29 -14.12 3.81
N ALA A 59 7.29 -14.75 4.42
CA ALA A 59 7.48 -14.77 5.87
C ALA A 59 7.76 -13.36 6.40
N ASN A 60 8.65 -12.59 5.75
CA ASN A 60 8.91 -11.21 6.11
C ASN A 60 7.64 -10.35 6.02
N VAL A 61 6.86 -10.50 4.95
CA VAL A 61 5.57 -9.80 4.80
C VAL A 61 4.62 -10.13 5.96
N ALA A 62 4.53 -11.39 6.38
CA ALA A 62 3.68 -11.79 7.48
C ALA A 62 4.12 -11.17 8.82
N GLU A 63 5.41 -11.21 9.12
CA GLU A 63 6.00 -10.62 10.33
C GLU A 63 5.79 -9.10 10.37
N ILE A 64 6.25 -8.39 9.34
CA ILE A 64 6.19 -6.93 9.29
C ILE A 64 4.75 -6.41 9.24
N SER A 65 3.85 -7.09 8.52
CA SER A 65 2.44 -6.69 8.51
C SER A 65 1.77 -6.88 9.87
N GLY A 66 2.13 -7.93 10.60
CA GLY A 66 1.68 -8.15 11.98
C GLY A 66 2.11 -7.00 12.89
N TYR A 67 3.41 -6.65 12.85
CA TYR A 67 3.95 -5.53 13.61
C TYR A 67 3.26 -4.21 13.25
N LEU A 68 3.22 -3.84 11.97
CA LEU A 68 2.61 -2.59 11.52
C LEU A 68 1.13 -2.49 11.93
N THR A 69 0.36 -3.56 11.74
CA THR A 69 -1.05 -3.59 12.11
C THR A 69 -1.25 -3.37 13.60
N GLN A 70 -0.46 -4.04 14.43
CA GLN A 70 -0.50 -3.87 15.89
C GLN A 70 -0.19 -2.43 16.29
N GLN A 71 0.89 -1.84 15.75
CA GLN A 71 1.28 -0.47 16.07
C GLN A 71 0.25 0.56 15.59
N LEU A 72 -0.33 0.36 14.41
CA LEU A 72 -1.39 1.23 13.88
C LEU A 72 -2.67 1.18 14.72
N HIS A 73 -3.04 0.02 15.26
CA HIS A 73 -4.13 -0.06 16.23
C HIS A 73 -3.80 0.69 17.52
N GLY A 74 -2.57 0.59 18.00
CA GLY A 74 -2.11 1.40 19.14
C GLY A 74 -2.15 2.92 18.86
N LEU A 75 -1.79 3.34 17.63
CA LEU A 75 -1.95 4.73 17.21
C LEU A 75 -3.43 5.15 17.19
N LYS A 76 -4.32 4.31 16.67
CA LYS A 76 -5.77 4.56 16.68
C LYS A 76 -6.30 4.79 18.11
N GLU A 77 -5.86 3.98 19.07
CA GLU A 77 -6.26 4.14 20.47
C GLU A 77 -5.74 5.45 21.09
N ARG A 78 -4.51 5.85 20.76
CA ARG A 78 -3.91 7.11 21.24
C ARG A 78 -4.43 8.36 20.54
N PHE A 79 -4.88 8.23 19.30
CA PHE A 79 -5.35 9.34 18.46
C PHE A 79 -6.75 9.06 17.87
N PRO A 80 -7.79 8.83 18.71
CA PRO A 80 -9.13 8.47 18.22
C PRO A 80 -9.78 9.57 17.39
N ASP A 81 -9.39 10.85 17.62
CA ASP A 81 -9.86 12.00 16.85
C ASP A 81 -9.14 12.16 15.49
N ILE A 82 -8.13 11.35 15.22
CA ILE A 82 -7.35 11.38 13.98
C ILE A 82 -7.56 10.10 13.18
N ILE A 83 -7.49 8.92 13.81
CA ILE A 83 -7.60 7.61 13.16
C ILE A 83 -8.92 6.96 13.51
N VAL A 84 -9.75 6.74 12.49
CA VAL A 84 -11.07 6.08 12.62
C VAL A 84 -10.93 4.57 12.55
N ASP A 85 -10.14 4.08 11.58
CA ASP A 85 -10.05 2.65 11.27
C ASP A 85 -8.72 2.29 10.64
N VAL A 86 -8.31 1.03 10.87
CA VAL A 86 -7.12 0.42 10.25
C VAL A 86 -7.56 -0.87 9.58
N ARG A 87 -7.33 -1.00 8.27
CA ARG A 87 -7.76 -2.15 7.47
C ARG A 87 -6.74 -2.50 6.41
N GLY A 88 -6.70 -3.76 6.00
CA GLY A 88 -5.79 -4.22 4.95
C GLY A 88 -5.42 -5.68 5.10
N ARG A 89 -4.49 -6.11 4.25
CA ARG A 89 -3.91 -7.45 4.31
C ARG A 89 -2.46 -7.38 3.85
N GLY A 90 -1.58 -8.06 4.57
CA GLY A 90 -0.15 -7.97 4.31
C GLY A 90 0.32 -6.52 4.40
N LEU A 91 1.16 -6.09 3.48
CA LEU A 91 1.70 -4.73 3.43
C LEU A 91 0.85 -3.74 2.61
N LEU A 92 -0.38 -4.09 2.26
CA LEU A 92 -1.37 -3.14 1.74
C LEU A 92 -2.30 -2.72 2.88
N ILE A 93 -1.97 -1.63 3.56
CA ILE A 93 -2.66 -1.17 4.76
C ILE A 93 -3.30 0.19 4.49
N GLY A 94 -4.58 0.33 4.82
CA GLY A 94 -5.33 1.58 4.79
C GLY A 94 -5.61 2.08 6.19
N VAL A 95 -5.32 3.36 6.43
CA VAL A 95 -5.65 4.07 7.66
C VAL A 95 -6.69 5.11 7.34
N LYS A 96 -7.91 4.93 7.84
CA LYS A 96 -9.02 5.87 7.67
C LYS A 96 -8.90 7.00 8.67
N LEU A 97 -9.03 8.24 8.19
CA LEU A 97 -8.76 9.43 8.96
C LEU A 97 -10.04 10.26 9.21
N VAL A 98 -10.04 11.04 10.31
CA VAL A 98 -10.97 12.13 10.55
C VAL A 98 -10.58 13.36 9.74
N PRO A 99 -9.32 13.89 9.85
CA PRO A 99 -8.88 15.02 9.04
C PRO A 99 -8.81 14.63 7.56
N ASN A 100 -8.79 15.63 6.68
CA ASN A 100 -8.65 15.39 5.25
C ASN A 100 -7.34 14.63 4.95
N ASN A 101 -7.43 13.55 4.21
CA ASN A 101 -6.27 12.70 3.93
C ASN A 101 -5.16 13.42 3.15
N ARG A 102 -5.49 14.41 2.31
CA ARG A 102 -4.47 15.21 1.58
C ARG A 102 -3.68 16.11 2.53
N GLU A 103 -4.34 16.68 3.54
CA GLU A 103 -3.65 17.46 4.58
C GLU A 103 -2.74 16.56 5.41
N PHE A 104 -3.24 15.40 5.83
CA PHE A 104 -2.44 14.41 6.57
C PHE A 104 -1.22 13.96 5.77
N MET A 105 -1.38 13.70 4.47
CA MET A 105 -0.25 13.40 3.57
C MET A 105 0.77 14.53 3.53
N GLY A 106 0.32 15.78 3.57
CA GLY A 106 1.21 16.96 3.68
C GLY A 106 2.03 16.93 4.97
N TRP A 107 1.41 16.71 6.11
CA TRP A 107 2.12 16.63 7.40
C TRP A 107 3.12 15.46 7.46
N ALA A 108 2.74 14.29 6.91
CA ALA A 108 3.63 13.15 6.82
C ALA A 108 4.83 13.42 5.90
N ARG A 109 4.58 13.97 4.71
CA ARG A 109 5.63 14.23 3.69
C ARG A 109 6.56 15.37 4.14
N ASP A 110 5.99 16.55 4.42
CA ASP A 110 6.76 17.78 4.58
C ASP A 110 7.35 17.89 6.00
N GLY A 111 6.64 17.38 7.01
CA GLY A 111 7.07 17.43 8.40
C GLY A 111 7.88 16.22 8.84
N GLN A 112 7.61 15.03 8.28
CA GLN A 112 8.21 13.78 8.74
C GLN A 112 9.02 13.04 7.66
N HIS A 113 9.07 13.56 6.44
CA HIS A 113 9.74 12.90 5.30
C HIS A 113 9.23 11.45 5.09
N LEU A 114 7.93 11.24 5.29
CA LEU A 114 7.25 9.98 5.08
C LEU A 114 6.26 10.08 3.92
N LEU A 115 6.47 9.28 2.88
CA LEU A 115 5.55 9.20 1.76
C LEU A 115 4.46 8.16 2.03
N VAL A 116 3.21 8.59 1.96
CA VAL A 116 2.03 7.75 2.00
C VAL A 116 1.13 8.05 0.80
N ALA A 117 0.33 7.08 0.36
CA ALA A 117 -0.55 7.26 -0.79
C ALA A 117 -1.98 7.58 -0.34
N GLY A 118 -2.65 8.50 -1.04
CA GLY A 118 -4.07 8.76 -0.82
C GLY A 118 -4.94 7.58 -1.28
N GLY A 119 -6.05 7.37 -0.61
CA GLY A 119 -7.06 6.38 -0.96
C GLY A 119 -8.46 6.95 -0.91
N GLY A 120 -9.43 6.22 -1.46
CA GLY A 120 -10.85 6.52 -1.26
C GLY A 120 -11.26 6.44 0.21
N ASP A 121 -12.48 6.90 0.53
CA ASP A 121 -13.04 6.84 1.88
C ASP A 121 -12.16 7.55 2.94
N ASN A 122 -11.55 8.66 2.54
CA ASN A 122 -10.66 9.48 3.38
C ASN A 122 -9.51 8.68 4.03
N CYS A 123 -8.94 7.72 3.30
CA CYS A 123 -7.83 6.90 3.78
C CYS A 123 -6.48 7.43 3.28
N VAL A 124 -5.44 7.19 4.06
CA VAL A 124 -4.07 7.07 3.58
C VAL A 124 -3.68 5.59 3.53
N ARG A 125 -2.83 5.23 2.57
CA ARG A 125 -2.36 3.86 2.37
C ARG A 125 -0.88 3.77 2.62
N LEU A 126 -0.49 2.74 3.35
CA LEU A 126 0.89 2.31 3.49
C LEU A 126 1.13 1.18 2.49
N LEU A 127 2.13 1.33 1.66
CA LEU A 127 2.50 0.43 0.57
C LEU A 127 4.03 0.24 0.58
N PRO A 128 4.61 -0.23 1.69
CA PRO A 128 6.05 -0.42 1.74
C PRO A 128 6.50 -1.57 0.84
N PRO A 129 7.80 -1.64 0.50
CA PRO A 129 8.34 -2.77 -0.23
C PRO A 129 8.26 -4.06 0.60
N LEU A 130 8.20 -5.22 -0.08
CA LEU A 130 8.04 -6.52 0.58
C LEU A 130 9.24 -6.94 1.44
N ASN A 131 10.39 -6.32 1.21
CA ASN A 131 11.63 -6.52 1.96
C ASN A 131 11.87 -5.44 3.04
N LEU A 132 10.82 -4.70 3.45
CA LEU A 132 10.92 -3.74 4.54
C LEU A 132 11.47 -4.42 5.79
N SER A 133 12.48 -3.82 6.40
CA SER A 133 13.04 -4.28 7.66
C SER A 133 12.18 -3.85 8.86
N LEU A 134 12.36 -4.52 10.00
CA LEU A 134 11.65 -4.15 11.22
C LEU A 134 12.05 -2.74 11.71
N ASP A 135 13.30 -2.34 11.52
CA ASP A 135 13.78 -1.01 11.94
C ASP A 135 13.16 0.10 11.06
N GLU A 136 13.06 -0.10 9.75
CA GLU A 136 12.34 0.81 8.86
C GLU A 136 10.84 0.87 9.19
N ALA A 137 10.24 -0.27 9.56
CA ALA A 137 8.84 -0.31 10.01
C ALA A 137 8.64 0.48 11.31
N ARG A 138 9.58 0.41 12.27
CA ARG A 138 9.58 1.22 13.50
C ARG A 138 9.66 2.70 13.19
N GLU A 139 10.63 3.10 12.36
CA GLU A 139 10.79 4.48 11.91
C GLU A 139 9.51 5.01 11.24
N ALA A 140 8.87 4.21 10.39
CA ALA A 140 7.62 4.59 9.75
C ALA A 140 6.49 4.84 10.76
N ILE A 141 6.38 4.03 11.80
CA ILE A 141 5.39 4.22 12.88
C ILE A 141 5.68 5.49 13.69
N GLU A 142 6.93 5.76 14.05
CA GLU A 142 7.33 6.99 14.75
C GLU A 142 6.97 8.23 13.93
N LYS A 143 7.23 8.22 12.64
CA LYS A 143 6.87 9.30 11.71
C LYS A 143 5.36 9.47 11.56
N LEU A 144 4.60 8.38 11.52
CA LEU A 144 3.13 8.44 11.50
C LEU A 144 2.58 9.01 12.81
N GLU A 145 3.14 8.62 13.95
CA GLU A 145 2.77 9.18 15.24
C GLU A 145 2.99 10.70 15.28
N ALA A 146 4.16 11.17 14.83
CA ALA A 146 4.44 12.60 14.73
C ALA A 146 3.49 13.34 13.78
N ALA A 147 3.08 12.70 12.67
CA ALA A 147 2.07 13.26 11.79
C ALA A 147 0.68 13.34 12.46
N CYS A 148 0.30 12.35 13.28
CA CYS A 148 -0.92 12.39 14.08
C CYS A 148 -0.89 13.51 15.12
N GLN A 149 0.25 13.73 15.77
CA GLN A 149 0.44 14.84 16.72
C GLN A 149 0.29 16.20 16.04
N ALA A 150 0.87 16.37 14.85
CA ALA A 150 0.73 17.58 14.05
C ALA A 150 -0.75 17.83 13.65
N ALA A 151 -1.46 16.78 13.22
CA ALA A 151 -2.88 16.85 12.91
C ALA A 151 -3.73 17.26 14.13
N GLN A 152 -3.44 16.69 15.29
CA GLN A 152 -4.13 17.01 16.54
C GLN A 152 -3.87 18.46 17.01
N ALA A 153 -2.63 18.94 16.88
CA ALA A 153 -2.29 20.33 17.19
C ALA A 153 -3.05 21.31 16.28
N LYS A 154 -3.15 21.01 15.00
CA LYS A 154 -3.91 21.81 14.04
C LYS A 154 -5.39 21.85 14.37
N ALA A 155 -6.01 20.70 14.72
CA ALA A 155 -7.40 20.63 15.10
C ALA A 155 -7.70 21.50 16.33
N LYS A 156 -6.84 21.48 17.35
CA LYS A 156 -6.98 22.31 18.57
C LYS A 156 -6.86 23.81 18.28
N SER A 157 -6.00 24.22 17.35
CA SER A 157 -5.83 25.62 16.98
C SER A 157 -6.97 26.17 16.11
N ALA A 158 -7.78 25.32 15.53
CA ALA A 158 -8.93 25.70 14.69
C ALA A 158 -10.25 25.91 15.46
N VAL A 159 -10.30 25.54 16.75
CA VAL A 159 -11.46 25.80 17.62
C VAL A 159 -11.32 27.18 18.22
N PRO A 160 -12.20 28.18 17.87
CA PRO A 160 -12.19 29.49 18.51
C PRO A 160 -12.54 29.32 20.01
N ALA A 161 -11.90 30.10 20.87
CA ALA A 161 -12.20 30.16 22.30
C ALA A 161 -13.61 30.74 22.56
#